data_dcac2e42d5024a9d6cb28349b13edfc5
#
_entry.id   dcac2e42d5024a9d6cb28349b13edfc5
#
_cell.length_a   1.000
_cell.length_b   1.000
_cell.length_c   1.000
_cell.angle_alpha   90.00
_cell.angle_beta   90.00
_cell.angle_gamma   90.00
#
_symmetry.space_group_name_H-M   'P 1'
#
loop_
_entity.id
_entity.type
_entity.pdbx_description
1 polymer ?
#
loop_
_entity_poly.entity_id
_entity_poly.type
_entity_poly.pdbx_seq_one_letter_code
_entity_poly.pdbx_strand_id
1 'polypeptide(L)'
;MKKYLFLPILCFLSMLATAQNTQKQPFKGVIGNAEYRIYIKMNLYENNVTVPGQEIFGELPGFMGDSIDSRKWLFTSAKIHKNTAQLAITNDYGSEDLVATLTLNKDNTYTLKQVEGSNMKIARQRKWKKLPKTLVFFPKE
;
A
#
# COMPACT_ATOMS: atom_id res chain seq x y z
N MET A 1 -29.05 -49.03 -44.67
CA MET A 1 -27.79 -48.79 -43.97
C MET A 1 -27.82 -47.46 -43.30
N LYS A 2 -27.80 -47.48 -42.00
CA LYS A 2 -27.85 -46.26 -41.24
C LYS A 2 -26.45 -45.77 -41.01
N LYS A 3 -26.13 -44.65 -41.59
CA LYS A 3 -24.90 -43.98 -41.28
C LYS A 3 -25.10 -43.13 -40.03
N TYR A 4 -24.53 -43.58 -38.96
CA TYR A 4 -24.55 -42.77 -37.78
C TYR A 4 -23.45 -41.72 -37.91
N LEU A 5 -23.87 -40.53 -38.14
CA LEU A 5 -22.98 -39.41 -38.08
C LEU A 5 -22.74 -39.14 -36.59
N PHE A 6 -21.66 -39.70 -36.09
CA PHE A 6 -21.16 -39.20 -34.84
C PHE A 6 -20.53 -37.83 -35.11
N LEU A 7 -21.29 -36.81 -34.85
CA LEU A 7 -20.69 -35.52 -34.59
C LEU A 7 -19.88 -35.70 -33.31
N PRO A 8 -18.56 -35.59 -33.39
CA PRO A 8 -17.84 -35.38 -32.16
C PRO A 8 -18.41 -34.10 -31.59
N ILE A 9 -19.03 -34.22 -30.46
CA ILE A 9 -19.25 -33.08 -29.61
C ILE A 9 -17.87 -32.62 -29.29
N LEU A 10 -17.37 -31.70 -30.08
CA LEU A 10 -16.25 -30.91 -29.70
C LEU A 10 -16.73 -30.16 -28.46
N CYS A 11 -16.50 -30.79 -27.33
CA CYS A 11 -16.47 -30.01 -26.13
C CYS A 11 -15.41 -28.96 -26.37
N PHE A 12 -15.79 -27.86 -26.92
CA PHE A 12 -15.11 -26.65 -26.64
C PHE A 12 -15.21 -26.50 -25.11
N LEU A 13 -14.32 -27.18 -24.40
CA LEU A 13 -13.82 -26.58 -23.23
C LEU A 13 -13.20 -25.28 -23.73
N SER A 14 -14.05 -24.28 -23.85
CA SER A 14 -13.57 -22.95 -23.73
C SER A 14 -12.94 -22.95 -22.36
N MET A 15 -11.64 -23.24 -22.30
CA MET A 15 -10.84 -22.70 -21.26
C MET A 15 -11.08 -21.21 -21.39
N LEU A 16 -12.10 -20.74 -20.74
CA LEU A 16 -12.06 -19.42 -20.21
C LEU A 16 -10.77 -19.41 -19.41
N ALA A 17 -9.70 -19.11 -20.11
CA ALA A 17 -8.59 -18.49 -19.46
C ALA A 17 -9.21 -17.24 -18.87
N THR A 18 -9.77 -17.39 -17.68
CA THR A 18 -9.93 -16.24 -16.81
C THR A 18 -8.52 -15.69 -16.77
N ALA A 19 -8.28 -14.67 -17.58
CA ALA A 19 -7.16 -13.82 -17.34
C ALA A 19 -7.29 -13.54 -15.85
N GLN A 20 -6.48 -14.22 -15.06
CA GLN A 20 -6.39 -13.88 -13.69
C GLN A 20 -5.96 -12.44 -13.73
N ASN A 21 -6.94 -11.60 -13.57
CA ASN A 21 -6.71 -10.22 -13.32
C ASN A 21 -5.88 -10.21 -12.06
N THR A 22 -4.55 -10.17 -12.22
CA THR A 22 -3.60 -10.06 -11.14
C THR A 22 -3.68 -8.66 -10.57
N GLN A 23 -4.92 -8.15 -10.41
CA GLN A 23 -5.14 -6.94 -9.64
C GLN A 23 -4.76 -7.27 -8.22
N LYS A 24 -3.60 -6.76 -7.85
CA LYS A 24 -3.19 -6.76 -6.46
C LYS A 24 -4.34 -6.17 -5.65
N GLN A 25 -4.67 -6.81 -4.55
CA GLN A 25 -5.66 -6.31 -3.63
C GLN A 25 -5.29 -4.88 -3.22
N PRO A 26 -6.20 -3.92 -3.29
CA PRO A 26 -5.93 -2.55 -2.82
C PRO A 26 -5.47 -2.54 -1.37
N PHE A 27 -4.62 -1.59 -1.00
CA PHE A 27 -4.13 -1.41 0.37
C PHE A 27 -3.34 -2.61 0.92
N LYS A 28 -2.70 -3.35 0.04
CA LYS A 28 -1.81 -4.47 0.38
C LYS A 28 -0.62 -4.48 -0.56
N GLY A 29 0.58 -4.55 -0.01
CA GLY A 29 1.83 -4.57 -0.78
C GLY A 29 2.69 -3.34 -0.56
N VAL A 30 3.48 -3.00 -1.56
CA VAL A 30 4.44 -1.89 -1.49
C VAL A 30 4.14 -0.87 -2.58
N ILE A 31 4.10 0.39 -2.17
CA ILE A 31 3.96 1.53 -3.07
C ILE A 31 5.11 2.50 -2.82
N GLY A 32 5.51 3.26 -3.82
CA GLY A 32 6.69 4.12 -3.72
C GLY A 32 6.51 5.49 -4.30
N ASN A 33 7.28 6.43 -3.77
CA ASN A 33 7.42 7.79 -4.28
C ASN A 33 8.88 8.03 -4.62
N ALA A 34 9.19 8.15 -5.91
CA ALA A 34 10.56 8.27 -6.38
C ALA A 34 11.17 9.64 -6.09
N GLU A 35 10.37 10.69 -6.07
CA GLU A 35 10.84 12.06 -5.83
C GLU A 35 11.49 12.21 -4.46
N TYR A 36 10.87 11.64 -3.43
CA TYR A 36 11.40 11.68 -2.06
C TYR A 36 12.11 10.39 -1.65
N ARG A 37 12.12 9.37 -2.52
CA ARG A 37 12.76 8.08 -2.29
C ARG A 37 12.22 7.38 -1.04
N ILE A 38 10.92 7.48 -0.84
CA ILE A 38 10.18 6.87 0.25
C ILE A 38 9.22 5.81 -0.30
N TYR A 39 8.80 4.91 0.58
CA TYR A 39 7.87 3.85 0.22
C TYR A 39 6.92 3.56 1.37
N ILE A 40 5.79 2.96 1.06
CA ILE A 40 4.84 2.44 2.04
C ILE A 40 4.75 0.94 1.85
N LYS A 41 4.92 0.18 2.93
CA LYS A 41 4.62 -1.24 2.98
C LYS A 41 3.42 -1.43 3.89
N MET A 42 2.40 -2.13 3.41
CA MET A 42 1.14 -2.21 4.14
C MET A 42 0.40 -3.52 3.88
N ASN A 43 -0.42 -3.91 4.83
CA ASN A 43 -1.54 -4.81 4.68
C ASN A 43 -2.63 -4.32 5.64
N LEU A 44 -3.52 -3.49 5.12
CA LEU A 44 -4.51 -2.83 5.96
C LEU A 44 -5.67 -3.73 6.35
N TYR A 45 -5.70 -4.96 5.83
CA TYR A 45 -6.73 -5.96 6.17
C TYR A 45 -6.30 -6.83 7.33
N GLU A 46 -5.08 -7.33 7.28
CA GLU A 46 -4.56 -8.30 8.26
C GLU A 46 -3.73 -7.64 9.37
N ASN A 47 -3.27 -6.43 9.15
CA ASN A 47 -2.45 -5.67 10.11
C ASN A 47 -1.25 -6.49 10.62
N ASN A 48 -0.60 -7.20 9.71
CA ASN A 48 0.43 -8.19 10.01
C ASN A 48 1.84 -7.78 9.55
N VAL A 49 2.07 -6.48 9.42
CA VAL A 49 3.36 -5.96 8.98
C VAL A 49 4.28 -5.73 10.18
N THR A 50 5.40 -6.44 10.19
CA THR A 50 6.47 -6.21 11.16
C THR A 50 7.39 -5.14 10.61
N VAL A 51 7.63 -4.10 11.41
CA VAL A 51 8.48 -2.97 10.98
C VAL A 51 9.92 -3.28 11.31
N PRO A 52 10.81 -3.37 10.31
CA PRO A 52 12.24 -3.64 10.57
C PRO A 52 12.85 -2.61 11.52
N GLY A 53 13.55 -3.09 12.55
CA GLY A 53 14.15 -2.24 13.58
C GLY A 53 13.18 -1.72 14.63
N GLN A 54 11.88 -2.02 14.50
CA GLN A 54 10.82 -1.57 15.41
C GLN A 54 9.91 -2.74 15.83
N GLU A 55 10.49 -3.90 15.99
CA GLU A 55 9.74 -5.15 16.28
C GLU A 55 9.01 -5.09 17.62
N ILE A 56 9.42 -4.20 18.51
CA ILE A 56 8.75 -3.98 19.80
C ILE A 56 7.29 -3.54 19.65
N PHE A 57 6.95 -2.89 18.53
CA PHE A 57 5.57 -2.51 18.25
C PHE A 57 4.71 -3.67 17.74
N GLY A 58 5.32 -4.85 17.50
CA GLY A 58 4.61 -6.00 16.97
C GLY A 58 4.14 -5.82 15.54
N GLU A 59 3.03 -6.46 15.22
CA GLU A 59 2.44 -6.38 13.89
C GLU A 59 1.53 -5.15 13.77
N LEU A 60 1.71 -4.39 12.71
CA LEU A 60 1.01 -3.14 12.43
C LEU A 60 0.36 -3.17 11.04
N PRO A 61 -0.59 -2.27 10.75
CA PRO A 61 -1.13 -2.12 9.39
C PRO A 61 -0.08 -1.83 8.33
N GLY A 62 0.99 -1.13 8.67
CA GLY A 62 2.05 -0.80 7.76
C GLY A 62 2.97 0.29 8.27
N PHE A 63 3.82 0.77 7.39
CA PHE A 63 4.73 1.87 7.70
C PHE A 63 5.18 2.58 6.42
N MET A 64 5.60 3.81 6.58
CA MET A 64 6.35 4.53 5.54
C MET A 64 7.83 4.45 5.88
N GLY A 65 8.61 3.88 4.98
CA GLY A 65 10.05 3.77 5.08
C GLY A 65 10.75 4.72 4.12
N ASP A 66 12.06 4.79 4.28
CA ASP A 66 12.93 5.67 3.52
C ASP A 66 14.09 4.85 2.94
N SER A 67 14.37 5.02 1.66
CA SER A 67 15.46 4.30 1.01
C SER A 67 16.85 4.80 1.40
N ILE A 68 16.93 5.97 2.04
CA ILE A 68 18.20 6.63 2.39
C ILE A 68 18.45 6.57 3.90
N ASP A 69 17.41 6.70 4.70
CA ASP A 69 17.51 6.82 6.16
C ASP A 69 16.67 5.71 6.83
N SER A 70 17.10 5.27 7.99
CA SER A 70 16.44 4.15 8.69
C SER A 70 15.19 4.55 9.47
N ARG A 71 14.90 5.82 9.61
CA ARG A 71 13.73 6.31 10.34
C ARG A 71 12.44 6.00 9.58
N LYS A 72 11.40 5.70 10.34
CA LYS A 72 10.13 5.23 9.78
C LYS A 72 8.96 5.95 10.43
N TRP A 73 7.87 6.02 9.68
CA TRP A 73 6.57 6.46 10.19
C TRP A 73 5.66 5.24 10.24
N LEU A 74 5.15 4.93 11.42
CA LEU A 74 4.41 3.71 11.71
C LEU A 74 2.92 3.95 11.59
N PHE A 75 2.22 3.07 10.90
CA PHE A 75 0.76 3.09 10.85
C PHE A 75 0.25 2.28 12.04
N THR A 76 -0.31 2.95 13.02
CA THR A 76 -0.79 2.32 14.25
C THR A 76 -2.23 1.83 14.14
N SER A 77 -3.02 2.44 13.26
CA SER A 77 -4.35 1.95 12.91
C SER A 77 -4.73 2.34 11.49
N ALA A 78 -5.65 1.58 10.91
CA ALA A 78 -6.16 1.83 9.58
C ALA A 78 -7.64 1.48 9.52
N LYS A 79 -8.43 2.34 8.88
CA LYS A 79 -9.84 2.09 8.57
C LYS A 79 -10.08 2.32 7.09
N ILE A 80 -10.48 1.27 6.39
CA ILE A 80 -10.81 1.36 4.97
C ILE A 80 -12.29 1.67 4.82
N HIS A 81 -12.59 2.70 4.03
CA HIS A 81 -13.93 3.02 3.59
C HIS A 81 -13.91 3.24 2.08
N LYS A 82 -14.45 2.30 1.31
CA LYS A 82 -14.41 2.32 -0.16
C LYS A 82 -12.95 2.37 -0.67
N ASN A 83 -12.58 3.42 -1.38
CA ASN A 83 -11.26 3.59 -1.96
C ASN A 83 -10.31 4.44 -1.09
N THR A 84 -10.68 4.73 0.14
CA THR A 84 -9.90 5.57 1.06
C THR A 84 -9.68 4.86 2.38
N ALA A 85 -8.46 4.89 2.86
CA ALA A 85 -8.11 4.44 4.20
C ALA A 85 -7.76 5.62 5.08
N GLN A 86 -8.30 5.66 6.28
CA GLN A 86 -7.87 6.60 7.30
C GLN A 86 -6.78 5.95 8.15
N LEU A 87 -5.66 6.63 8.29
CA LEU A 87 -4.48 6.14 8.98
C LEU A 87 -4.17 6.99 10.21
N ALA A 88 -3.93 6.33 11.34
CA ALA A 88 -3.22 6.94 12.46
C ALA A 88 -1.75 6.61 12.31
N ILE A 89 -0.90 7.62 12.35
CA ILE A 89 0.53 7.49 12.07
C ILE A 89 1.33 8.10 13.22
N THR A 90 2.40 7.45 13.61
CA THR A 90 3.37 7.97 14.59
C THR A 90 4.79 7.80 14.04
N ASN A 91 5.72 8.64 14.50
CA ASN A 91 7.13 8.41 14.20
C ASN A 91 7.66 7.24 15.02
N ASP A 92 8.83 6.75 14.67
CA ASP A 92 9.43 5.58 15.33
C ASP A 92 9.90 5.84 16.77
N TYR A 93 9.90 7.08 17.23
CA TYR A 93 10.11 7.43 18.64
C TYR A 93 8.79 7.59 19.42
N GLY A 94 7.63 7.59 18.73
CA GLY A 94 6.35 7.78 19.37
C GLY A 94 6.10 9.21 19.87
N SER A 95 6.89 10.19 19.44
CA SER A 95 6.80 11.56 19.91
C SER A 95 5.97 12.47 19.03
N GLU A 96 5.65 12.07 17.82
CA GLU A 96 4.85 12.86 16.87
C GLU A 96 3.76 11.98 16.26
N ASP A 97 2.54 12.45 16.33
CA ASP A 97 1.35 11.76 15.82
C ASP A 97 0.66 12.59 14.76
N LEU A 98 0.08 11.91 13.79
CA LEU A 98 -0.76 12.55 12.79
C LEU A 98 -1.85 11.59 12.30
N VAL A 99 -2.83 12.18 11.65
CA VAL A 99 -3.86 11.46 10.89
C VAL A 99 -3.69 11.78 9.42
N ALA A 100 -3.75 10.76 8.60
CA ALA A 100 -3.67 10.90 7.16
C ALA A 100 -4.73 10.03 6.47
N THR A 101 -5.05 10.36 5.24
CA THR A 101 -5.85 9.52 4.36
C THR A 101 -4.99 8.98 3.24
N LEU A 102 -5.21 7.73 2.89
CA LEU A 102 -4.59 7.10 1.73
C LEU A 102 -5.70 6.69 0.76
N THR A 103 -5.74 7.33 -0.37
CA THR A 103 -6.81 7.14 -1.37
C THR A 103 -6.27 6.41 -2.59
N LEU A 104 -6.93 5.33 -2.98
CA LEU A 104 -6.66 4.66 -4.25
C LEU A 104 -7.32 5.47 -5.37
N ASN A 105 -6.51 5.95 -6.30
CA ASN A 105 -6.94 6.72 -7.45
C ASN A 105 -7.38 5.82 -8.62
N LYS A 106 -8.09 6.38 -9.57
CA LYS A 106 -8.59 5.63 -10.75
C LYS A 106 -7.49 5.03 -11.62
N ASP A 107 -6.30 5.63 -11.60
CA ASP A 107 -5.12 5.16 -12.34
C ASP A 107 -4.27 4.16 -11.57
N ASN A 108 -4.77 3.63 -10.44
CA ASN A 108 -4.08 2.70 -9.53
C ASN A 108 -2.91 3.30 -8.76
N THR A 109 -2.74 4.62 -8.78
CA THR A 109 -1.84 5.30 -7.85
C THR A 109 -2.55 5.57 -6.54
N TYR A 110 -1.79 5.96 -5.51
CA TYR A 110 -2.33 6.30 -4.20
C TYR A 110 -1.96 7.73 -3.84
N THR A 111 -2.91 8.45 -3.28
CA THR A 111 -2.67 9.78 -2.71
C THR A 111 -2.67 9.71 -1.21
N LEU A 112 -1.54 10.05 -0.59
CA LEU A 112 -1.42 10.21 0.84
C LEU A 112 -1.60 11.68 1.18
N LYS A 113 -2.59 11.98 2.01
CA LYS A 113 -2.88 13.35 2.44
C LYS A 113 -2.82 13.43 3.95
N GLN A 114 -1.94 14.27 4.47
CA GLN A 114 -1.86 14.57 5.89
C GLN A 114 -3.00 15.51 6.26
N VAL A 115 -3.85 15.09 7.20
CA VAL A 115 -5.09 15.79 7.52
C VAL A 115 -4.94 16.61 8.80
N GLU A 116 -4.30 16.05 9.82
CA GLU A 116 -4.28 16.59 11.16
C GLU A 116 -3.03 16.12 11.89
N GLY A 117 -2.53 16.95 12.81
CA GLY A 117 -1.41 16.61 13.67
C GLY A 117 -0.06 17.05 13.10
N SER A 118 1.00 16.34 13.49
CA SER A 118 2.37 16.66 13.09
C SER A 118 2.58 16.51 11.59
N ASN A 119 3.50 17.30 11.03
CA ASN A 119 3.89 17.16 9.64
C ASN A 119 4.95 16.07 9.49
N MET A 120 4.76 15.15 8.57
CA MET A 120 5.76 14.13 8.26
C MET A 120 7.01 14.78 7.70
N LYS A 121 8.16 14.27 8.12
CA LYS A 121 9.46 14.76 7.69
C LYS A 121 10.44 13.61 7.53
N ILE A 122 11.44 13.84 6.72
CA ILE A 122 12.51 12.88 6.43
C ILE A 122 13.86 13.53 6.70
N ALA A 123 14.87 12.73 7.01
CA ALA A 123 16.23 13.21 7.22
C ALA A 123 17.00 13.19 5.90
N ARG A 124 17.59 14.33 5.54
CA ARG A 124 18.43 14.48 4.36
C ARG A 124 19.64 15.34 4.71
N GLN A 125 20.85 14.83 4.51
CA GLN A 125 22.07 15.57 4.77
C GLN A 125 22.12 16.17 6.19
N ARG A 126 21.72 15.35 7.19
CA ARG A 126 21.67 15.74 8.61
C ARG A 126 20.68 16.85 8.93
N LYS A 127 19.73 17.11 8.04
CA LYS A 127 18.64 18.09 8.26
C LYS A 127 17.30 17.44 8.10
N TRP A 128 16.32 17.96 8.81
CA TRP A 128 14.93 17.57 8.64
C TRP A 128 14.34 18.29 7.44
N LYS A 129 13.72 17.51 6.56
CA LYS A 129 12.98 18.00 5.41
C LYS A 129 11.51 17.65 5.58
N LYS A 130 10.65 18.66 5.67
CA LYS A 130 9.21 18.44 5.72
C LYS A 130 8.72 17.89 4.39
N LEU A 131 7.87 16.86 4.46
CA LEU A 131 7.20 16.35 3.29
C LEU A 131 5.99 17.23 2.93
N PRO A 132 5.64 17.33 1.65
CA PRO A 132 4.37 17.95 1.27
C PRO A 132 3.21 17.24 1.94
N LYS A 133 2.15 17.97 2.24
CA LYS A 133 0.97 17.39 2.86
C LYS A 133 0.25 16.39 1.96
N THR A 134 0.44 16.48 0.67
CA THR A 134 -0.12 15.56 -0.31
C THR A 134 1.01 14.95 -1.13
N LEU A 135 1.06 13.62 -1.16
CA LEU A 135 2.05 12.83 -1.88
C LEU A 135 1.36 11.78 -2.72
N VAL A 136 1.89 11.50 -3.89
CA VAL A 136 1.41 10.42 -4.76
C VAL A 136 2.40 9.26 -4.72
N PHE A 137 1.87 8.07 -4.53
CA PHE A 137 2.63 6.82 -4.52
C PHE A 137 2.21 5.93 -5.67
N PHE A 138 3.16 5.22 -6.24
CA PHE A 138 2.96 4.32 -7.36
C PHE A 138 3.15 2.87 -6.88
N PRO A 139 2.32 1.93 -7.35
CA PRO A 139 2.54 0.52 -7.03
C PRO A 139 3.94 0.09 -7.43
N LYS A 140 4.60 -0.66 -6.57
CA LYS A 140 5.88 -1.33 -6.87
C LYS A 140 5.61 -2.79 -7.20
N GLU A 141 6.22 -3.25 -8.27
CA GLU A 141 6.22 -4.66 -8.64
C GLU A 141 7.18 -5.48 -7.77
#